data_3691f46f924629db1948b09fddecd5a1
#
_entry.id   3691f46f924629db1948b09fddecd5a1
#
_cell.length_a   1.000
_cell.length_b   1.000
_cell.length_c   1.000
_cell.angle_alpha   90.00
_cell.angle_beta   90.00
_cell.angle_gamma   90.00
#
_symmetry.space_group_name_H-M   'P 1'
#
loop_
_entity.id
_entity.type
_entity.pdbx_description
1 polymer ?
#
loop_
_entity_poly.entity_id
_entity_poly.type
_entity_poly.pdbx_seq_one_letter_code
_entity_poly.pdbx_strand_id
1 'polypeptide(L)'
;MQCLLRALGATPALVLAMSASAQTADKASLYPAAAAGDGATTGGYNLSRWAEDWRALCDPAKRTDPIDALKCVKLTPSGDVYVTFSGEARLRVNHTTNPNLRDSPAQRQDIVRLVGGADVHVGEHLRVYAEVAHGGISGRELGAPAATLRNDIAVQQLFVEAKGRVGAVDVGARYGRQEFVDGPNLMVSQRDNNTIRYTVNGLRAWARTETMRVDAFDLKPTQYGDLGTEDDVIDPARRFSGVTLGFVVPKGWFGGAKLYVDPFFWRRRNKVGAWGGRVGPATRYYLGTHVFGEAGRVTIDWTVNHQWGTFRDQKIDAWHLLFAQNVRLGTSAAAPRLGFHADYASGGGGYGDGKLRNAYAPFGNNIYYSYGLFLTPSNLITVAPTFSVSPTPRLRLSAAVQRAWRANVHDAVYRASGAPFAGTQNVRDARIGDVLQLQAIWTLSPRLSVTGRYEHLAAGPSLTRAGYTSSDFLAGWISFRF
;
A
#
# COMPACT_ATOMS: atom_id res chain seq x y z
N MET A 1 -17.00 32.21 -11.48
CA MET A 1 -16.23 31.98 -12.72
C MET A 1 -15.14 33.06 -12.91
N GLN A 2 -14.42 33.45 -11.86
CA GLN A 2 -13.35 34.46 -11.91
C GLN A 2 -12.13 34.19 -10.98
N CYS A 3 -11.98 32.98 -10.43
CA CYS A 3 -10.83 32.61 -9.56
C CYS A 3 -9.87 31.55 -10.14
N LEU A 4 -9.99 31.17 -11.41
CA LEU A 4 -9.19 30.08 -12.01
C LEU A 4 -8.06 30.59 -12.95
N LEU A 5 -7.79 31.87 -13.03
CA LEU A 5 -6.89 32.46 -14.03
C LEU A 5 -5.65 33.20 -13.47
N ARG A 6 -5.25 32.97 -12.22
CA ARG A 6 -4.06 33.65 -11.64
C ARG A 6 -2.96 32.74 -11.08
N ALA A 7 -2.79 31.52 -11.58
CA ALA A 7 -1.69 30.62 -11.18
C ALA A 7 -0.88 30.07 -12.37
N LEU A 8 -0.82 30.77 -13.49
CA LEU A 8 0.07 30.47 -14.61
C LEU A 8 1.18 31.50 -14.66
N GLY A 9 2.09 31.49 -13.71
CA GLY A 9 3.34 32.24 -13.67
C GLY A 9 4.50 31.34 -14.07
N ALA A 10 4.96 31.50 -15.30
CA ALA A 10 6.29 31.22 -15.85
C ALA A 10 7.10 30.04 -15.25
N THR A 11 7.03 28.90 -15.91
CA THR A 11 8.08 27.85 -15.86
C THR A 11 8.73 27.77 -17.25
N PRO A 12 10.05 27.71 -17.38
CA PRO A 12 10.71 27.59 -18.71
C PRO A 12 10.41 26.18 -19.25
N ALA A 13 9.84 26.14 -20.45
CA ALA A 13 9.64 24.94 -21.22
C ALA A 13 11.01 24.35 -21.62
N LEU A 14 11.39 23.25 -20.95
CA LEU A 14 12.51 22.42 -21.40
C LEU A 14 12.02 21.60 -22.60
N VAL A 15 12.12 22.12 -23.78
CA VAL A 15 11.91 21.40 -25.04
C VAL A 15 13.13 20.52 -25.26
N LEU A 16 13.07 19.25 -24.81
CA LEU A 16 14.02 18.23 -25.23
C LEU A 16 13.63 17.75 -26.63
N ALA A 17 14.39 18.17 -27.64
CA ALA A 17 14.33 17.61 -28.98
C ALA A 17 14.80 16.14 -28.91
N MET A 18 13.87 15.18 -28.93
CA MET A 18 14.18 13.76 -28.99
C MET A 18 14.30 13.36 -30.47
N SER A 19 15.53 13.08 -30.90
CA SER A 19 15.82 12.47 -32.18
C SER A 19 15.33 11.01 -32.18
N ALA A 20 14.58 10.60 -33.18
CA ALA A 20 14.15 9.22 -33.41
C ALA A 20 15.39 8.34 -33.64
N SER A 21 15.72 7.48 -32.68
CA SER A 21 16.72 6.43 -32.80
C SER A 21 16.06 5.09 -33.02
N ALA A 22 16.61 4.29 -33.96
CA ALA A 22 16.12 2.98 -34.36
C ALA A 22 15.87 2.05 -33.15
N GLN A 23 14.73 1.35 -33.20
CA GLN A 23 14.33 0.30 -32.25
C GLN A 23 15.38 -0.82 -32.19
N THR A 24 16.19 -0.81 -31.14
CA THR A 24 16.84 -2.04 -30.66
C THR A 24 15.80 -2.77 -29.82
N ALA A 25 15.62 -4.08 -30.07
CA ALA A 25 14.71 -4.93 -29.31
C ALA A 25 14.85 -4.69 -27.81
N ASP A 26 13.77 -4.25 -27.16
CA ASP A 26 13.73 -3.94 -25.74
C ASP A 26 14.13 -5.18 -24.92
N LYS A 27 15.29 -5.14 -24.31
CA LYS A 27 15.60 -6.07 -23.23
C LYS A 27 14.68 -5.75 -22.06
N ALA A 28 13.79 -6.70 -21.75
CA ALA A 28 12.90 -6.57 -20.61
C ALA A 28 13.70 -6.25 -19.35
N SER A 29 13.29 -5.23 -18.60
CA SER A 29 13.90 -4.91 -17.30
C SER A 29 13.88 -6.14 -16.41
N LEU A 30 15.01 -6.49 -15.80
CA LEU A 30 15.10 -7.56 -14.80
C LEU A 30 14.42 -7.17 -13.48
N TYR A 31 14.15 -5.88 -13.28
CA TYR A 31 13.48 -5.37 -12.09
C TYR A 31 11.98 -5.66 -12.17
N PRO A 32 11.33 -6.12 -11.06
CA PRO A 32 9.91 -6.46 -11.08
C PRO A 32 9.03 -5.27 -11.46
N ALA A 33 8.14 -5.45 -12.43
CA ALA A 33 7.22 -4.42 -12.91
C ALA A 33 6.37 -3.81 -11.78
N ALA A 34 5.90 -4.64 -10.84
CA ALA A 34 5.13 -4.20 -9.67
C ALA A 34 5.92 -3.25 -8.74
N ALA A 35 7.24 -3.44 -8.65
CA ALA A 35 8.11 -2.57 -7.86
C ALA A 35 8.51 -1.30 -8.62
N ALA A 36 8.41 -1.33 -9.94
CA ALA A 36 8.79 -0.22 -10.80
C ALA A 36 7.84 0.98 -10.70
N GLY A 37 6.56 0.74 -10.46
CA GLY A 37 5.57 1.80 -10.25
C GLY A 37 5.29 2.73 -11.44
N ASP A 38 5.80 2.43 -12.63
CA ASP A 38 5.52 3.14 -13.87
C ASP A 38 4.37 2.44 -14.60
N GLY A 39 3.44 3.19 -15.11
CA GLY A 39 2.23 2.69 -15.72
C GLY A 39 2.45 1.84 -16.96
N ALA A 40 1.43 1.04 -17.31
CA ALA A 40 1.41 0.13 -18.46
C ALA A 40 2.56 -0.91 -18.44
N THR A 41 2.83 -1.46 -17.27
CA THR A 41 3.95 -2.40 -17.05
C THR A 41 3.52 -3.83 -16.77
N THR A 42 2.23 -4.05 -16.47
CA THR A 42 1.71 -5.37 -16.10
C THR A 42 0.58 -5.76 -17.04
N GLY A 43 0.77 -6.81 -17.84
CA GLY A 43 -0.30 -7.41 -18.66
C GLY A 43 -1.42 -7.98 -17.77
N GLY A 44 -2.68 -7.66 -18.08
CA GLY A 44 -3.85 -8.08 -17.31
C GLY A 44 -4.15 -7.21 -16.09
N TYR A 45 -5.04 -7.70 -15.22
CA TYR A 45 -5.51 -6.96 -14.04
C TYR A 45 -4.44 -6.84 -12.97
N ASN A 46 -4.23 -5.62 -12.47
CA ASN A 46 -3.31 -5.29 -11.39
C ASN A 46 -4.06 -4.69 -10.20
N LEU A 47 -3.45 -4.72 -9.02
CA LEU A 47 -3.98 -4.03 -7.84
C LEU A 47 -4.11 -2.52 -8.09
N SER A 48 -3.08 -1.92 -8.69
CA SER A 48 -3.10 -0.55 -9.19
C SER A 48 -3.50 -0.55 -10.66
N ARG A 49 -4.73 -0.13 -10.99
CA ARG A 49 -5.28 -0.15 -12.36
C ARG A 49 -4.44 0.67 -13.34
N TRP A 50 -3.83 1.78 -12.89
CA TRP A 50 -2.92 2.56 -13.71
C TRP A 50 -1.65 1.79 -14.14
N ALA A 51 -1.31 0.66 -13.50
CA ALA A 51 -0.16 -0.18 -13.88
C ALA A 51 -0.51 -1.25 -14.94
N GLU A 52 -1.78 -1.37 -15.31
CA GLU A 52 -2.24 -2.37 -16.29
C GLU A 52 -1.79 -2.02 -17.71
N ASP A 53 -1.38 -3.02 -18.48
CA ASP A 53 -1.04 -2.90 -19.89
C ASP A 53 -2.03 -3.71 -20.73
N TRP A 54 -2.86 -3.01 -21.48
CA TRP A 54 -3.88 -3.58 -22.34
C TRP A 54 -3.62 -3.35 -23.83
N ARG A 55 -2.40 -2.95 -24.22
CA ARG A 55 -2.04 -2.67 -25.63
C ARG A 55 -2.25 -3.87 -26.56
N ALA A 56 -2.14 -5.09 -26.04
CA ALA A 56 -2.46 -6.28 -26.83
C ALA A 56 -3.89 -6.28 -27.36
N LEU A 57 -4.85 -5.66 -26.66
CA LEU A 57 -6.27 -5.56 -27.06
C LEU A 57 -6.56 -4.41 -28.02
N CYS A 58 -5.53 -3.65 -28.45
CA CYS A 58 -5.64 -2.73 -29.59
C CYS A 58 -5.94 -3.49 -30.89
N ASP A 59 -5.56 -4.76 -30.95
CA ASP A 59 -5.94 -5.70 -32.00
C ASP A 59 -7.29 -6.36 -31.64
N PRO A 60 -8.38 -6.05 -32.36
CA PRO A 60 -9.70 -6.65 -32.10
C PRO A 60 -9.72 -8.17 -32.13
N ALA A 61 -8.83 -8.81 -32.90
CA ALA A 61 -8.76 -10.27 -33.04
C ALA A 61 -8.29 -10.95 -31.72
N LYS A 62 -7.67 -10.19 -30.82
CA LYS A 62 -7.20 -10.68 -29.49
C LYS A 62 -8.23 -10.49 -28.37
N ARG A 63 -9.36 -9.86 -28.68
CA ARG A 63 -10.46 -9.65 -27.72
C ARG A 63 -11.25 -10.95 -27.59
N THR A 64 -11.41 -11.42 -26.35
CA THR A 64 -12.11 -12.69 -26.05
C THR A 64 -13.46 -12.48 -25.37
N ASP A 65 -13.77 -11.25 -24.99
CA ASP A 65 -14.93 -10.89 -24.21
C ASP A 65 -15.46 -9.52 -24.68
N PRO A 66 -16.78 -9.27 -24.69
CA PRO A 66 -17.34 -7.98 -25.11
C PRO A 66 -16.80 -6.77 -24.34
N ILE A 67 -16.46 -6.94 -23.04
CA ILE A 67 -15.89 -5.88 -22.20
C ILE A 67 -14.46 -5.51 -22.65
N ASP A 68 -13.75 -6.38 -23.34
CA ASP A 68 -12.42 -6.09 -23.91
C ASP A 68 -12.48 -4.93 -24.93
N ALA A 69 -13.67 -4.62 -25.47
CA ALA A 69 -13.88 -3.46 -26.33
C ALA A 69 -13.63 -2.11 -25.61
N LEU A 70 -13.66 -2.08 -24.28
CA LEU A 70 -13.32 -0.91 -23.46
C LEU A 70 -11.79 -0.71 -23.31
N LYS A 71 -10.99 -1.67 -23.75
CA LYS A 71 -9.53 -1.62 -23.67
C LYS A 71 -8.95 -1.15 -25.00
N CYS A 72 -7.98 -0.24 -24.92
CA CYS A 72 -7.32 0.33 -26.10
C CYS A 72 -8.31 0.81 -27.17
N VAL A 73 -9.23 1.70 -26.80
CA VAL A 73 -10.15 2.35 -27.74
C VAL A 73 -9.37 3.44 -28.47
N LYS A 74 -9.15 3.24 -29.78
CA LYS A 74 -8.40 4.20 -30.61
C LYS A 74 -9.21 5.50 -30.77
N LEU A 75 -8.58 6.63 -30.52
CA LEU A 75 -9.15 7.98 -30.67
C LEU A 75 -8.67 8.66 -31.98
N THR A 76 -7.60 8.12 -32.58
CA THR A 76 -7.09 8.55 -33.89
C THR A 76 -7.02 7.37 -34.86
N PRO A 77 -7.11 7.60 -36.18
CA PRO A 77 -6.98 6.54 -37.17
C PRO A 77 -5.65 5.78 -37.10
N SER A 78 -4.55 6.46 -36.78
CA SER A 78 -3.23 5.84 -36.57
C SER A 78 -3.17 4.95 -35.33
N GLY A 79 -4.04 5.20 -34.34
CA GLY A 79 -4.00 4.52 -33.03
C GLY A 79 -2.93 5.06 -32.09
N ASP A 80 -2.26 6.16 -32.42
CA ASP A 80 -1.27 6.80 -31.56
C ASP A 80 -1.90 7.42 -30.31
N VAL A 81 -3.18 7.80 -30.41
CA VAL A 81 -3.98 8.21 -29.27
C VAL A 81 -5.05 7.20 -29.01
N TYR A 82 -5.06 6.64 -27.81
CA TYR A 82 -6.06 5.67 -27.36
C TYR A 82 -6.42 5.86 -25.90
N VAL A 83 -7.57 5.36 -25.51
CA VAL A 83 -8.04 5.32 -24.12
C VAL A 83 -8.35 3.89 -23.70
N THR A 84 -7.96 3.56 -22.47
CA THR A 84 -8.35 2.32 -21.79
C THR A 84 -9.25 2.65 -20.62
N PHE A 85 -10.46 2.13 -20.62
CA PHE A 85 -11.35 2.24 -19.48
C PHE A 85 -11.12 1.08 -18.51
N SER A 86 -11.26 1.34 -17.23
CA SER A 86 -11.14 0.34 -16.17
C SER A 86 -12.14 0.61 -15.06
N GLY A 87 -12.49 -0.41 -14.31
CA GLY A 87 -13.39 -0.22 -13.19
C GLY A 87 -13.40 -1.38 -12.20
N GLU A 88 -14.04 -1.13 -11.07
CA GLU A 88 -14.27 -2.12 -10.02
C GLU A 88 -15.60 -1.88 -9.34
N ALA A 89 -16.36 -2.96 -9.11
CA ALA A 89 -17.47 -3.00 -8.19
C ALA A 89 -17.16 -4.02 -7.10
N ARG A 90 -17.18 -3.59 -5.82
CA ARG A 90 -16.94 -4.46 -4.66
C ARG A 90 -18.06 -4.32 -3.65
N LEU A 91 -18.64 -5.44 -3.26
CA LEU A 91 -19.55 -5.54 -2.12
C LEU A 91 -18.82 -6.30 -1.00
N ARG A 92 -18.80 -5.73 0.20
CA ARG A 92 -18.10 -6.30 1.35
C ARG A 92 -18.95 -6.19 2.60
N VAL A 93 -18.98 -7.25 3.39
CA VAL A 93 -19.58 -7.27 4.73
C VAL A 93 -18.48 -7.53 5.74
N ASN A 94 -18.41 -6.72 6.78
CA ASN A 94 -17.58 -6.96 7.95
C ASN A 94 -18.48 -7.16 9.17
N HIS A 95 -18.07 -8.06 10.04
CA HIS A 95 -18.63 -8.24 11.37
C HIS A 95 -17.49 -8.26 12.39
N THR A 96 -17.60 -7.43 13.44
CA THR A 96 -16.57 -7.30 14.47
C THR A 96 -17.22 -7.38 15.83
N THR A 97 -16.84 -8.38 16.63
CA THR A 97 -17.23 -8.45 18.05
C THR A 97 -16.31 -7.54 18.86
N ASN A 98 -16.81 -6.95 19.93
CA ASN A 98 -16.03 -6.09 20.81
C ASN A 98 -15.15 -5.07 20.05
N PRO A 99 -15.74 -4.24 19.14
CA PRO A 99 -14.98 -3.29 18.34
C PRO A 99 -14.12 -2.38 19.22
N ASN A 100 -12.92 -2.04 18.74
CA ASN A 100 -11.88 -1.37 19.52
C ASN A 100 -11.43 -2.14 20.79
N LEU A 101 -11.64 -3.46 20.82
CA LEU A 101 -11.33 -4.35 21.96
C LEU A 101 -12.06 -3.94 23.26
N ARG A 102 -13.23 -3.34 23.15
CA ARG A 102 -14.08 -2.99 24.28
C ARG A 102 -15.28 -3.92 24.32
N ASP A 103 -15.67 -4.31 25.52
CA ASP A 103 -16.94 -5.02 25.71
C ASP A 103 -18.09 -4.11 25.27
N SER A 104 -18.60 -4.39 24.11
CA SER A 104 -19.63 -3.59 23.43
C SER A 104 -20.35 -4.43 22.39
N PRO A 105 -21.56 -4.02 21.97
CA PRO A 105 -22.29 -4.72 20.93
C PRO A 105 -21.46 -4.84 19.64
N ALA A 106 -21.65 -5.98 18.95
CA ALA A 106 -20.95 -6.21 17.70
C ALA A 106 -21.30 -5.16 16.65
N GLN A 107 -20.31 -4.78 15.88
CA GLN A 107 -20.44 -3.88 14.72
C GLN A 107 -20.61 -4.71 13.44
N ARG A 108 -21.50 -4.27 12.56
CA ARG A 108 -21.64 -4.78 11.19
C ARG A 108 -21.53 -3.64 10.20
N GLN A 109 -20.71 -3.82 9.19
CA GLN A 109 -20.49 -2.84 8.12
C GLN A 109 -20.79 -3.51 6.78
N ASP A 110 -21.78 -2.98 6.07
CA ASP A 110 -22.13 -3.37 4.70
C ASP A 110 -21.56 -2.28 3.78
N ILE A 111 -20.52 -2.61 3.02
CA ILE A 111 -19.65 -1.65 2.31
C ILE A 111 -19.78 -1.86 0.81
N VAL A 112 -20.00 -0.77 0.08
CA VAL A 112 -20.00 -0.72 -1.38
C VAL A 112 -18.81 0.12 -1.84
N ARG A 113 -18.08 -0.37 -2.83
CA ARG A 113 -17.07 0.39 -3.57
C ARG A 113 -17.33 0.29 -5.06
N LEU A 114 -17.47 1.45 -5.71
CA LEU A 114 -17.52 1.56 -7.15
C LEU A 114 -16.37 2.44 -7.63
N VAL A 115 -15.67 2.01 -8.66
CA VAL A 115 -14.54 2.74 -9.24
C VAL A 115 -14.66 2.74 -10.75
N GLY A 116 -14.40 3.89 -11.36
CA GLY A 116 -14.27 4.04 -12.80
C GLY A 116 -13.03 4.84 -13.15
N GLY A 117 -12.28 4.40 -14.14
CA GLY A 117 -11.04 5.05 -14.57
C GLY A 117 -10.91 5.10 -16.08
N ALA A 118 -10.18 6.10 -16.54
CA ALA A 118 -9.79 6.30 -17.94
C ALA A 118 -8.28 6.60 -18.01
N ASP A 119 -7.60 5.86 -18.86
CA ASP A 119 -6.18 5.93 -19.11
C ASP A 119 -5.94 6.34 -20.57
N VAL A 120 -5.64 7.62 -20.79
CA VAL A 120 -5.41 8.19 -22.12
C VAL A 120 -3.92 8.20 -22.41
N HIS A 121 -3.52 7.53 -23.48
CA HIS A 121 -2.16 7.51 -23.99
C HIS A 121 -2.06 8.37 -25.25
N VAL A 122 -1.03 9.21 -25.33
CA VAL A 122 -0.71 10.06 -26.49
C VAL A 122 0.70 9.71 -26.95
N GLY A 123 0.77 8.89 -28.00
CA GLY A 123 2.01 8.25 -28.41
C GLY A 123 2.57 7.32 -27.32
N GLU A 124 3.89 7.17 -27.33
CA GLU A 124 4.60 6.32 -26.36
C GLU A 124 5.05 7.10 -25.12
N HIS A 125 4.95 8.43 -25.15
CA HIS A 125 5.62 9.32 -24.20
C HIS A 125 4.70 9.99 -23.19
N LEU A 126 3.47 10.27 -23.55
CA LEU A 126 2.55 11.04 -22.70
C LEU A 126 1.33 10.21 -22.30
N ARG A 127 0.88 10.45 -21.08
CA ARG A 127 -0.25 9.78 -20.49
C ARG A 127 -1.02 10.69 -19.55
N VAL A 128 -2.34 10.59 -19.58
CA VAL A 128 -3.23 11.19 -18.60
C VAL A 128 -4.09 10.09 -18.01
N TYR A 129 -4.09 9.96 -16.71
CA TYR A 129 -4.90 9.00 -15.98
C TYR A 129 -5.88 9.70 -15.06
N ALA A 130 -7.16 9.32 -15.13
CA ALA A 130 -8.19 9.80 -14.24
C ALA A 130 -8.96 8.60 -13.65
N GLU A 131 -9.24 8.64 -12.35
CA GLU A 131 -10.00 7.62 -11.64
C GLU A 131 -10.89 8.26 -10.59
N VAL A 132 -12.17 7.91 -10.61
CA VAL A 132 -13.16 8.31 -9.61
C VAL A 132 -13.62 7.10 -8.81
N ALA A 133 -13.96 7.32 -7.55
CA ALA A 133 -14.43 6.28 -6.66
C ALA A 133 -15.64 6.77 -5.86
N HIS A 134 -16.59 5.85 -5.63
CA HIS A 134 -17.69 5.99 -4.69
C HIS A 134 -17.53 4.96 -3.57
N GLY A 135 -17.74 5.39 -2.33
CA GLY A 135 -17.77 4.55 -1.14
C GLY A 135 -19.07 4.72 -0.37
N GLY A 136 -19.84 3.63 -0.27
CA GLY A 136 -21.04 3.56 0.56
C GLY A 136 -20.83 2.64 1.75
N ILE A 137 -21.40 2.98 2.90
CA ILE A 137 -21.41 2.16 4.09
C ILE A 137 -22.76 2.22 4.78
N SER A 138 -23.23 1.08 5.24
CA SER A 138 -24.45 0.92 6.04
C SER A 138 -24.25 -0.20 7.06
N GLY A 139 -25.30 -0.51 7.83
CA GLY A 139 -25.27 -1.54 8.87
C GLY A 139 -25.26 -0.93 10.27
N ARG A 140 -24.69 -1.66 11.23
CA ARG A 140 -24.61 -1.22 12.62
C ARG A 140 -23.22 -0.67 12.94
N GLU A 141 -23.02 0.62 12.75
CA GLU A 141 -21.79 1.32 13.08
C GLU A 141 -21.76 1.77 14.55
N LEU A 142 -20.59 1.76 15.16
CA LEU A 142 -20.33 2.37 16.46
C LEU A 142 -19.52 3.64 16.26
N GLY A 143 -20.20 4.76 16.17
CA GLY A 143 -19.63 6.06 15.84
C GLY A 143 -19.72 6.41 14.36
N ALA A 144 -19.17 7.56 13.98
CA ALA A 144 -19.10 7.98 12.58
C ALA A 144 -18.13 7.11 11.79
N PRO A 145 -18.48 6.63 10.59
CA PRO A 145 -17.56 5.90 9.74
C PRO A 145 -16.37 6.77 9.34
N ALA A 146 -15.22 6.12 9.17
CA ALA A 146 -14.05 6.82 8.66
C ALA A 146 -14.28 7.30 7.22
N ALA A 147 -13.80 8.50 6.87
CA ALA A 147 -13.89 9.06 5.51
C ALA A 147 -13.27 8.16 4.41
N THR A 148 -12.41 7.23 4.77
CA THR A 148 -11.89 6.20 3.85
C THR A 148 -12.86 5.05 3.58
N LEU A 149 -13.99 4.98 4.30
CA LEU A 149 -15.04 3.99 4.10
C LEU A 149 -16.25 4.57 3.38
N ARG A 150 -16.49 5.88 3.51
CA ARG A 150 -17.61 6.61 2.90
C ARG A 150 -17.10 7.83 2.16
N ASN A 151 -17.54 8.03 0.94
CA ASN A 151 -17.38 9.25 0.17
C ASN A 151 -18.36 9.17 -1.02
N ASP A 152 -19.17 10.19 -1.22
CA ASP A 152 -20.19 10.18 -2.26
C ASP A 152 -19.57 10.13 -3.66
N ILE A 153 -18.47 10.87 -3.88
CA ILE A 153 -17.63 10.77 -5.06
C ILE A 153 -16.25 11.39 -4.79
N ALA A 154 -15.21 10.61 -4.93
CA ALA A 154 -13.84 11.06 -4.81
C ALA A 154 -13.13 11.04 -6.16
N VAL A 155 -12.39 12.09 -6.50
CA VAL A 155 -11.34 11.99 -7.52
C VAL A 155 -10.18 11.25 -6.88
N GLN A 156 -10.16 9.91 -7.04
CA GLN A 156 -9.16 9.07 -6.40
C GLN A 156 -7.78 9.27 -7.01
N GLN A 157 -7.71 9.37 -8.35
CA GLN A 157 -6.46 9.67 -9.05
C GLN A 157 -6.72 10.64 -10.20
N LEU A 158 -5.80 11.58 -10.41
CA LEU A 158 -5.76 12.46 -11.57
C LEU A 158 -4.32 12.92 -11.74
N PHE A 159 -3.63 12.37 -12.73
CA PHE A 159 -2.23 12.70 -12.98
C PHE A 159 -1.89 12.74 -14.47
N VAL A 160 -0.82 13.43 -14.76
CA VAL A 160 -0.12 13.39 -16.04
C VAL A 160 1.22 12.69 -15.84
N GLU A 161 1.62 11.90 -16.84
CA GLU A 161 2.88 11.18 -16.85
C GLU A 161 3.59 11.41 -18.19
N ALA A 162 4.88 11.72 -18.12
CA ALA A 162 5.76 11.75 -19.27
C ALA A 162 6.88 10.74 -19.07
N LYS A 163 7.19 9.96 -20.10
CA LYS A 163 8.25 8.95 -20.08
C LYS A 163 8.98 8.91 -21.40
N GLY A 164 10.22 8.45 -21.37
CA GLY A 164 11.05 8.33 -22.54
C GLY A 164 12.34 7.60 -22.22
N ARG A 165 13.25 7.61 -23.18
CA ARG A 165 14.54 6.93 -23.07
C ARG A 165 15.68 7.88 -23.40
N VAL A 166 16.70 7.86 -22.55
CA VAL A 166 17.95 8.63 -22.75
C VAL A 166 19.11 7.62 -22.76
N GLY A 167 19.61 7.32 -23.94
CA GLY A 167 20.57 6.21 -24.12
C GLY A 167 19.99 4.86 -23.69
N ALA A 168 20.61 4.22 -22.71
CA ALA A 168 20.13 2.95 -22.12
C ALA A 168 19.25 3.12 -20.88
N VAL A 169 18.86 4.36 -20.53
CA VAL A 169 18.12 4.69 -19.32
C VAL A 169 16.68 5.06 -19.67
N ASP A 170 15.71 4.32 -19.15
CA ASP A 170 14.30 4.70 -19.19
C ASP A 170 14.06 5.74 -18.10
N VAL A 171 13.46 6.87 -18.47
CA VAL A 171 13.20 7.98 -17.56
C VAL A 171 11.72 8.34 -17.60
N GLY A 172 11.20 8.85 -16.49
CA GLY A 172 9.83 9.33 -16.46
C GLY A 172 9.56 10.23 -15.27
N ALA A 173 8.46 10.96 -15.38
CA ALA A 173 7.94 11.78 -14.30
C ALA A 173 6.41 11.76 -14.31
N ARG A 174 5.80 11.77 -13.11
CA ARG A 174 4.36 11.81 -12.88
C ARG A 174 4.04 12.94 -11.93
N TYR A 175 3.05 13.73 -12.26
CA TYR A 175 2.58 14.83 -11.44
C TYR A 175 1.06 14.81 -11.31
N GLY A 176 0.58 14.95 -10.09
CA GLY A 176 -0.84 15.00 -9.78
C GLY A 176 -1.21 14.13 -8.60
N ARG A 177 -2.53 13.83 -8.47
CA ARG A 177 -3.06 12.91 -7.47
C ARG A 177 -2.88 11.47 -7.95
N GLN A 178 -2.19 10.66 -7.17
CA GLN A 178 -1.75 9.33 -7.57
C GLN A 178 -1.69 8.37 -6.39
N GLU A 179 -1.85 7.08 -6.65
CA GLU A 179 -1.40 6.03 -5.73
C GLU A 179 0.12 6.01 -5.68
N PHE A 180 0.67 5.72 -4.51
CA PHE A 180 2.11 5.57 -4.34
C PHE A 180 2.41 4.40 -3.42
N VAL A 181 3.23 3.49 -3.89
CA VAL A 181 3.72 2.32 -3.17
C VAL A 181 5.22 2.28 -3.30
N ASP A 182 5.92 2.11 -2.19
CA ASP A 182 7.38 1.96 -2.18
C ASP A 182 7.82 1.14 -0.98
N GLY A 183 8.78 0.22 -1.18
CA GLY A 183 9.15 -0.79 -0.20
C GLY A 183 8.00 -1.76 0.10
N PRO A 184 8.00 -2.43 1.26
CA PRO A 184 6.92 -3.33 1.63
C PRO A 184 5.64 -2.55 1.95
N ASN A 185 4.48 -3.19 1.75
CA ASN A 185 3.18 -2.59 2.05
C ASN A 185 3.03 -2.14 3.53
N LEU A 186 3.82 -2.71 4.42
CA LEU A 186 3.91 -2.26 5.82
C LEU A 186 4.49 -0.85 5.96
N MET A 187 5.27 -0.38 5.00
CA MET A 187 5.90 0.95 5.04
C MET A 187 5.13 1.98 4.23
N VAL A 188 4.84 1.70 2.95
CA VAL A 188 4.10 2.60 2.06
C VAL A 188 3.13 1.80 1.18
N SER A 189 1.84 2.08 1.27
CA SER A 189 0.78 1.34 0.58
C SER A 189 -0.38 2.24 0.19
N GLN A 190 -1.04 1.93 -0.92
CA GLN A 190 -2.31 2.52 -1.33
C GLN A 190 -3.51 2.05 -0.52
N ARG A 191 -3.36 1.04 0.34
CA ARG A 191 -4.37 0.52 1.27
C ARG A 191 -5.67 0.08 0.59
N ASP A 192 -5.61 -0.95 -0.24
CA ASP A 192 -6.79 -1.49 -0.96
C ASP A 192 -7.91 -2.02 -0.05
N ASN A 193 -7.62 -2.24 1.24
CA ASN A 193 -8.63 -2.57 2.24
C ASN A 193 -9.58 -1.40 2.59
N ASN A 194 -9.19 -0.16 2.32
CA ASN A 194 -10.09 0.98 2.39
C ASN A 194 -11.05 0.98 1.21
N THR A 195 -12.22 1.58 1.35
CA THR A 195 -13.17 1.79 0.24
C THR A 195 -12.62 2.85 -0.71
N ILE A 196 -12.20 3.99 -0.18
CA ILE A 196 -11.43 5.00 -0.90
C ILE A 196 -9.95 4.75 -0.59
N ARG A 197 -9.16 4.48 -1.62
CA ARG A 197 -7.74 4.16 -1.46
C ARG A 197 -6.94 5.37 -1.01
N TYR A 198 -5.83 5.10 -0.34
CA TYR A 198 -4.91 6.15 0.06
C TYR A 198 -4.15 6.69 -1.15
N THR A 199 -4.23 7.99 -1.37
CA THR A 199 -3.55 8.69 -2.46
C THR A 199 -2.75 9.88 -1.98
N VAL A 200 -1.84 10.32 -2.81
CA VAL A 200 -0.93 11.43 -2.59
C VAL A 200 -0.91 12.37 -3.78
N ASN A 201 -0.54 13.63 -3.57
CA ASN A 201 -0.49 14.67 -4.59
C ASN A 201 0.94 15.21 -4.69
N GLY A 202 1.48 15.31 -5.88
CA GLY A 202 2.81 15.88 -6.10
C GLY A 202 3.57 15.21 -7.23
N LEU A 203 4.89 15.34 -7.17
CA LEU A 203 5.81 14.86 -8.18
C LEU A 203 6.46 13.56 -7.77
N ARG A 204 6.51 12.61 -8.69
CA ARG A 204 7.39 11.45 -8.70
C ARG A 204 8.20 11.45 -10.00
N ALA A 205 9.51 11.20 -9.93
CA ALA A 205 10.38 11.02 -11.09
C ALA A 205 11.20 9.76 -10.91
N TRP A 206 11.48 9.06 -12.00
CA TRP A 206 12.27 7.84 -11.97
C TRP A 206 13.24 7.75 -13.14
N ALA A 207 14.31 7.01 -12.91
CA ALA A 207 15.25 6.56 -13.92
C ALA A 207 15.51 5.07 -13.72
N ARG A 208 15.59 4.30 -14.81
CA ARG A 208 15.78 2.86 -14.76
C ARG A 208 16.71 2.39 -15.86
N THR A 209 17.60 1.48 -15.49
CA THR A 209 18.35 0.62 -16.40
C THR A 209 17.85 -0.83 -16.31
N GLU A 210 18.50 -1.76 -16.98
CA GLU A 210 18.19 -3.19 -16.86
C GLU A 210 18.28 -3.70 -15.40
N THR A 211 19.24 -3.21 -14.62
CA THR A 211 19.59 -3.74 -13.30
C THR A 211 19.46 -2.76 -12.14
N MET A 212 19.16 -1.50 -12.43
CA MET A 212 19.09 -0.42 -11.42
C MET A 212 17.88 0.45 -11.63
N ARG A 213 17.33 0.98 -10.56
CA ARG A 213 16.34 2.07 -10.57
C ARG A 213 16.69 3.16 -9.57
N VAL A 214 16.21 4.36 -9.85
CA VAL A 214 16.15 5.48 -8.92
C VAL A 214 14.74 6.04 -8.98
N ASP A 215 14.09 6.20 -7.84
CA ASP A 215 12.82 6.91 -7.68
C ASP A 215 13.03 8.09 -6.73
N ALA A 216 12.60 9.28 -7.14
CA ALA A 216 12.60 10.47 -6.30
C ALA A 216 11.18 11.04 -6.25
N PHE A 217 10.73 11.48 -5.06
CA PHE A 217 9.35 11.94 -4.91
C PHE A 217 9.22 13.06 -3.87
N ASP A 218 8.19 13.88 -4.07
CA ASP A 218 7.75 14.91 -3.13
C ASP A 218 6.23 15.01 -3.16
N LEU A 219 5.60 14.47 -2.11
CA LEU A 219 4.20 14.11 -2.10
C LEU A 219 3.51 14.64 -0.83
N LYS A 220 2.26 15.07 -0.99
CA LYS A 220 1.35 15.38 0.12
C LYS A 220 0.14 14.45 0.08
N PRO A 221 -0.27 13.86 1.20
CA PRO A 221 -1.48 13.03 1.24
C PRO A 221 -2.72 13.75 0.75
N THR A 222 -3.69 13.00 0.24
CA THR A 222 -5.07 13.48 0.11
C THR A 222 -5.76 13.30 1.46
N GLN A 223 -6.45 14.33 1.90
CA GLN A 223 -7.41 14.25 2.99
C GLN A 223 -8.79 14.18 2.35
N TYR A 224 -9.43 13.03 2.50
CA TYR A 224 -10.78 12.79 2.02
C TYR A 224 -11.80 13.21 3.08
N GLY A 225 -12.87 13.86 2.63
CA GLY A 225 -14.09 14.02 3.38
C GLY A 225 -15.12 12.95 3.03
N ASP A 226 -16.39 13.18 3.27
CA ASP A 226 -17.49 12.25 2.98
C ASP A 226 -18.56 12.83 2.05
N LEU A 227 -18.46 14.12 1.70
CA LEU A 227 -19.45 14.86 0.92
C LEU A 227 -19.20 14.87 -0.59
N GLY A 228 -18.07 14.35 -1.05
CA GLY A 228 -17.70 14.34 -2.45
C GLY A 228 -16.41 15.15 -2.74
N THR A 229 -16.28 15.66 -3.96
CA THR A 229 -15.00 16.28 -4.39
C THR A 229 -14.69 17.61 -3.70
N GLU A 230 -15.65 18.24 -3.07
CA GLU A 230 -15.51 19.57 -2.47
C GLU A 230 -14.68 19.56 -1.18
N ASP A 231 -14.73 18.46 -0.42
CA ASP A 231 -14.00 18.29 0.81
C ASP A 231 -12.78 17.35 0.70
N ASP A 232 -12.46 16.92 -0.54
CA ASP A 232 -11.29 16.12 -0.88
C ASP A 232 -10.07 17.01 -1.19
N VAL A 233 -9.32 17.40 -0.17
CA VAL A 233 -8.25 18.40 -0.29
C VAL A 233 -6.85 17.80 -0.18
N ILE A 234 -5.85 18.54 -0.68
CA ILE A 234 -4.44 18.23 -0.43
C ILE A 234 -4.15 18.59 1.03
N ASP A 235 -3.67 17.62 1.82
CA ASP A 235 -3.36 17.84 3.22
C ASP A 235 -2.18 18.84 3.40
N PRO A 236 -2.42 20.02 3.95
CA PRO A 236 -1.37 21.03 4.15
C PRO A 236 -0.46 20.73 5.34
N ALA A 237 -0.86 19.80 6.20
CA ALA A 237 -0.14 19.48 7.43
C ALA A 237 0.91 18.38 7.23
N ARG A 238 0.77 17.56 6.18
CA ARG A 238 1.64 16.40 5.96
C ARG A 238 2.39 16.49 4.63
N ARG A 239 3.65 16.06 4.61
CA ARG A 239 4.47 15.93 3.42
C ARG A 239 5.39 14.71 3.54
N PHE A 240 5.56 13.99 2.45
CA PHE A 240 6.43 12.83 2.34
C PHE A 240 7.32 13.00 1.11
N SER A 241 8.62 12.96 1.30
CA SER A 241 9.60 13.14 0.23
C SER A 241 10.77 12.19 0.44
N GLY A 242 11.45 11.83 -0.63
CA GLY A 242 12.59 10.95 -0.53
C GLY A 242 13.11 10.43 -1.85
N VAL A 243 14.05 9.51 -1.71
CA VAL A 243 14.67 8.77 -2.80
C VAL A 243 14.74 7.30 -2.40
N THR A 244 14.38 6.43 -3.34
CA THR A 244 14.60 4.99 -3.27
C THR A 244 15.47 4.57 -4.45
N LEU A 245 16.53 3.83 -4.16
CA LEU A 245 17.34 3.15 -5.15
C LEU A 245 16.88 1.70 -5.24
N GLY A 246 17.16 1.02 -6.34
CA GLY A 246 16.91 -0.41 -6.49
C GLY A 246 18.01 -1.06 -7.30
N PHE A 247 18.41 -2.24 -6.86
CA PHE A 247 19.47 -3.02 -7.49
C PHE A 247 19.02 -4.46 -7.69
N VAL A 248 19.25 -4.99 -8.89
CA VAL A 248 19.12 -6.43 -9.15
C VAL A 248 20.40 -7.11 -8.69
N VAL A 249 20.29 -8.07 -7.78
CA VAL A 249 21.44 -8.84 -7.31
C VAL A 249 21.96 -9.72 -8.45
N PRO A 250 23.28 -9.71 -8.76
CA PRO A 250 23.83 -10.52 -9.82
C PRO A 250 23.56 -12.02 -9.62
N LYS A 251 23.08 -12.70 -10.65
CA LYS A 251 22.67 -14.12 -10.59
C LYS A 251 23.77 -15.06 -10.05
N GLY A 252 25.02 -14.73 -10.30
CA GLY A 252 26.17 -15.55 -9.84
C GLY A 252 26.40 -15.52 -8.33
N TRP A 253 25.84 -14.55 -7.58
CA TRP A 253 26.15 -14.37 -6.16
C TRP A 253 25.43 -15.37 -5.24
N PHE A 254 24.20 -15.77 -5.60
CA PHE A 254 23.38 -16.64 -4.74
C PHE A 254 22.72 -17.78 -5.54
N GLY A 255 23.54 -18.51 -6.34
CA GLY A 255 23.07 -19.70 -7.03
C GLY A 255 21.91 -19.47 -8.00
N GLY A 256 21.86 -18.33 -8.68
CA GLY A 256 20.80 -17.99 -9.63
C GLY A 256 19.56 -17.37 -8.99
N ALA A 257 19.64 -16.95 -7.72
CA ALA A 257 18.55 -16.26 -7.04
C ALA A 257 18.12 -14.97 -7.77
N LYS A 258 16.82 -14.70 -7.75
CA LYS A 258 16.20 -13.46 -8.24
C LYS A 258 15.94 -12.55 -7.04
N LEU A 259 16.97 -11.85 -6.60
CA LEU A 259 16.93 -10.97 -5.44
C LEU A 259 17.11 -9.51 -5.84
N TYR A 260 16.49 -8.64 -5.07
CA TYR A 260 16.47 -7.20 -5.25
C TYR A 260 16.82 -6.52 -3.93
N VAL A 261 17.54 -5.41 -4.00
CA VAL A 261 17.94 -4.62 -2.82
C VAL A 261 17.60 -3.17 -3.08
N ASP A 262 16.71 -2.62 -2.28
CA ASP A 262 16.19 -1.26 -2.41
C ASP A 262 16.58 -0.44 -1.19
N PRO A 263 17.75 0.21 -1.17
CA PRO A 263 18.05 1.21 -0.15
C PRO A 263 17.21 2.46 -0.37
N PHE A 264 16.75 3.05 0.74
CA PHE A 264 15.92 4.24 0.70
C PHE A 264 16.32 5.27 1.75
N PHE A 265 16.09 6.54 1.41
CA PHE A 265 16.14 7.66 2.33
C PHE A 265 14.87 8.48 2.17
N TRP A 266 14.02 8.49 3.21
CA TRP A 266 12.75 9.19 3.19
C TRP A 266 12.64 10.19 4.33
N ARG A 267 11.82 11.21 4.12
CA ARG A 267 11.47 12.22 5.11
C ARG A 267 9.96 12.40 5.17
N ARG A 268 9.39 12.31 6.37
CA ARG A 268 7.99 12.64 6.63
C ARG A 268 7.90 13.83 7.57
N ARG A 269 7.15 14.84 7.17
CA ARG A 269 6.74 15.96 8.01
C ARG A 269 5.27 15.83 8.35
N ASN A 270 4.90 16.17 9.61
CA ASN A 270 3.52 16.22 10.06
C ASN A 270 3.39 17.32 11.11
N LYS A 271 2.59 18.35 10.84
CA LYS A 271 2.39 19.48 11.78
C LYS A 271 1.56 19.07 13.00
N VAL A 272 0.77 18.00 12.86
CA VAL A 272 -0.16 17.49 13.87
C VAL A 272 0.07 16.02 14.19
N GLY A 273 1.33 15.61 14.32
CA GLY A 273 1.70 14.25 14.76
C GLY A 273 1.16 13.95 16.15
N ALA A 274 0.81 12.69 16.41
CA ALA A 274 0.26 12.27 17.70
C ALA A 274 0.99 11.03 18.23
N TRP A 275 1.46 11.07 19.47
CA TRP A 275 2.08 9.97 20.19
C TRP A 275 1.82 10.06 21.70
N GLY A 276 1.50 8.94 22.33
CA GLY A 276 1.25 8.90 23.77
C GLY A 276 0.19 9.89 24.25
N GLY A 277 -0.81 10.20 23.43
CA GLY A 277 -1.83 11.21 23.72
C GLY A 277 -1.38 12.66 23.53
N ARG A 278 -0.11 12.91 23.17
CA ARG A 278 0.42 14.25 22.86
C ARG A 278 0.33 14.53 21.37
N VAL A 279 -0.01 15.78 21.01
CA VAL A 279 -0.11 16.24 19.61
C VAL A 279 0.89 17.37 19.39
N GLY A 280 1.52 17.40 18.22
CA GLY A 280 2.44 18.46 17.84
C GLY A 280 3.24 18.17 16.58
N PRO A 281 4.11 19.09 16.17
CA PRO A 281 4.90 18.94 14.95
C PRO A 281 5.88 17.76 15.06
N ALA A 282 5.99 17.01 13.97
CA ALA A 282 6.94 15.92 13.84
C ALA A 282 7.68 16.00 12.50
N THR A 283 8.98 15.81 12.54
CA THR A 283 9.81 15.54 11.37
C THR A 283 10.52 14.23 11.61
N ARG A 284 10.33 13.25 10.71
CA ARG A 284 10.95 11.93 10.83
C ARG A 284 11.67 11.60 9.54
N TYR A 285 12.90 11.20 9.68
CA TYR A 285 13.75 10.67 8.61
C TYR A 285 13.79 9.14 8.74
N TYR A 286 13.94 8.47 7.61
CA TYR A 286 14.05 7.02 7.48
C TYR A 286 15.26 6.72 6.60
N LEU A 287 16.18 5.93 7.09
CA LEU A 287 17.24 5.32 6.30
C LEU A 287 17.14 3.82 6.46
N GLY A 288 17.01 3.13 5.35
CA GLY A 288 16.81 1.70 5.40
C GLY A 288 17.04 1.01 4.08
N THR A 289 16.78 -0.28 4.08
CA THR A 289 16.82 -1.11 2.89
C THR A 289 15.70 -2.14 2.93
N HIS A 290 15.15 -2.44 1.76
CA HIS A 290 14.22 -3.53 1.51
C HIS A 290 14.93 -4.57 0.64
N VAL A 291 15.01 -5.80 1.09
CA VAL A 291 15.60 -6.94 0.37
C VAL A 291 14.49 -7.94 0.11
N PHE A 292 14.22 -8.25 -1.15
CA PHE A 292 13.10 -9.12 -1.50
C PHE A 292 13.39 -9.95 -2.75
N GLY A 293 12.59 -11.00 -2.94
CA GLY A 293 12.68 -11.84 -4.13
C GLY A 293 12.67 -13.33 -3.82
N GLU A 294 13.21 -14.11 -4.73
CA GLU A 294 13.18 -15.58 -4.69
C GLU A 294 14.57 -16.19 -4.84
N ALA A 295 14.94 -17.08 -3.93
CA ALA A 295 16.12 -17.92 -3.96
C ALA A 295 15.68 -19.40 -4.00
N GLY A 296 15.59 -19.98 -5.19
CA GLY A 296 15.07 -21.33 -5.38
C GLY A 296 13.61 -21.46 -4.94
N ARG A 297 13.37 -22.18 -3.83
CA ARG A 297 12.02 -22.36 -3.24
C ARG A 297 11.69 -21.36 -2.14
N VAL A 298 12.65 -20.54 -1.74
CA VAL A 298 12.51 -19.58 -0.66
C VAL A 298 12.15 -18.22 -1.25
N THR A 299 11.08 -17.59 -0.75
CA THR A 299 10.77 -16.18 -1.00
C THR A 299 11.11 -15.40 0.26
N ILE A 300 11.76 -14.26 0.11
CA ILE A 300 12.09 -13.34 1.19
C ILE A 300 11.48 -11.96 0.93
N ASP A 301 11.17 -11.25 2.02
CA ASP A 301 10.70 -9.86 2.07
C ASP A 301 11.17 -9.27 3.40
N TRP A 302 12.33 -8.65 3.40
CA TRP A 302 13.02 -8.17 4.59
C TRP A 302 13.22 -6.67 4.51
N THR A 303 12.87 -5.96 5.57
CA THR A 303 13.11 -4.52 5.67
C THR A 303 13.74 -4.17 6.99
N VAL A 304 14.80 -3.38 6.92
CA VAL A 304 15.45 -2.78 8.09
C VAL A 304 15.50 -1.28 7.88
N ASN A 305 15.06 -0.50 8.88
CA ASN A 305 15.25 0.94 8.84
C ASN A 305 15.44 1.55 10.22
N HIS A 306 16.31 2.55 10.26
CA HIS A 306 16.49 3.47 11.38
C HIS A 306 15.69 4.75 11.12
N GLN A 307 15.10 5.28 12.18
CA GLN A 307 14.28 6.48 12.13
C GLN A 307 14.78 7.48 13.15
N TRP A 308 14.99 8.72 12.71
CA TRP A 308 15.40 9.82 13.59
C TRP A 308 14.68 11.12 13.24
N GLY A 309 14.87 12.14 14.04
CA GLY A 309 14.24 13.45 13.85
C GLY A 309 13.70 14.03 15.15
N THR A 310 12.57 14.72 15.05
CA THR A 310 11.96 15.41 16.19
C THR A 310 10.46 15.22 16.24
N PHE A 311 9.91 15.10 17.43
CA PHE A 311 8.48 15.19 17.74
C PHE A 311 8.31 16.17 18.88
N ARG A 312 7.71 17.35 18.61
CA ARG A 312 7.71 18.46 19.55
C ARG A 312 9.17 18.77 19.96
N ASP A 313 9.46 18.67 21.23
CA ASP A 313 10.75 18.85 21.91
C ASP A 313 11.59 17.57 22.05
N GLN A 314 11.00 16.38 21.74
CA GLN A 314 11.68 15.10 21.85
C GLN A 314 12.46 14.76 20.58
N LYS A 315 13.66 14.19 20.75
CA LYS A 315 14.39 13.52 19.65
C LYS A 315 13.77 12.17 19.37
N ILE A 316 13.62 11.84 18.09
CA ILE A 316 13.21 10.51 17.63
C ILE A 316 14.45 9.64 17.45
N ASP A 317 14.36 8.36 17.85
CA ASP A 317 15.39 7.34 17.69
C ASP A 317 14.72 5.97 17.71
N ALA A 318 14.34 5.46 16.54
CA ALA A 318 13.47 4.30 16.42
C ALA A 318 13.91 3.34 15.30
N TRP A 319 13.47 2.07 15.38
CA TRP A 319 13.84 1.01 14.46
C TRP A 319 12.66 0.17 14.03
N HIS A 320 12.66 -0.21 12.74
CA HIS A 320 11.90 -1.36 12.22
C HIS A 320 12.87 -2.43 11.73
N LEU A 321 12.62 -3.66 12.15
CA LEU A 321 13.20 -4.89 11.63
C LEU A 321 12.04 -5.79 11.24
N LEU A 322 11.78 -5.95 9.96
CA LEU A 322 10.61 -6.65 9.41
C LEU A 322 11.11 -7.79 8.53
N PHE A 323 10.89 -9.03 8.93
CA PHE A 323 11.41 -10.21 8.23
C PHE A 323 10.27 -11.19 7.93
N ALA A 324 9.92 -11.31 6.67
CA ALA A 324 8.98 -12.32 6.19
C ALA A 324 9.64 -13.24 5.17
N GLN A 325 9.45 -14.52 5.32
CA GLN A 325 9.94 -15.52 4.38
C GLN A 325 8.97 -16.69 4.29
N ASN A 326 9.01 -17.38 3.15
CA ASN A 326 8.28 -18.63 2.98
C ASN A 326 9.05 -19.61 2.08
N VAL A 327 8.78 -20.88 2.29
CA VAL A 327 9.36 -22.00 1.53
C VAL A 327 8.23 -22.73 0.84
N ARG A 328 8.34 -22.89 -0.47
CA ARG A 328 7.45 -23.73 -1.28
C ARG A 328 7.85 -25.20 -1.10
N LEU A 329 6.90 -26.05 -0.65
CA LEU A 329 7.14 -27.45 -0.31
C LEU A 329 7.15 -28.40 -1.51
N GLY A 330 7.03 -27.89 -2.73
CA GLY A 330 7.07 -28.64 -3.97
C GLY A 330 7.54 -27.81 -5.15
N THR A 331 7.52 -28.38 -6.35
CA THR A 331 7.93 -27.71 -7.60
C THR A 331 6.74 -27.04 -8.31
N SER A 332 5.53 -27.55 -8.10
CA SER A 332 4.30 -27.01 -8.66
C SER A 332 4.02 -25.60 -8.13
N ALA A 333 3.41 -24.75 -8.98
CA ALA A 333 2.92 -23.43 -8.56
C ALA A 333 1.83 -23.53 -7.48
N ALA A 334 1.07 -24.62 -7.46
CA ALA A 334 0.03 -24.91 -6.46
C ALA A 334 0.59 -25.51 -5.16
N ALA A 335 1.89 -25.82 -5.08
CA ALA A 335 2.47 -26.47 -3.91
C ALA A 335 2.27 -25.64 -2.64
N PRO A 336 2.02 -26.30 -1.49
CA PRO A 336 1.92 -25.61 -0.21
C PRO A 336 3.16 -24.79 0.10
N ARG A 337 2.97 -23.71 0.85
CA ARG A 337 4.05 -22.86 1.36
C ARG A 337 3.96 -22.81 2.88
N LEU A 338 5.06 -23.09 3.54
CA LEU A 338 5.27 -22.76 4.93
C LEU A 338 6.03 -21.46 5.01
N GLY A 339 5.55 -20.56 5.82
CA GLY A 339 6.15 -19.26 6.00
C GLY A 339 6.31 -18.92 7.48
N PHE A 340 7.01 -17.85 7.69
CA PHE A 340 7.27 -17.30 9.00
C PHE A 340 7.57 -15.82 8.85
N HIS A 341 7.00 -15.00 9.71
CA HIS A 341 7.48 -13.63 9.87
C HIS A 341 7.85 -13.35 11.32
N ALA A 342 8.85 -12.50 11.48
CA ALA A 342 9.31 -11.98 12.75
C ALA A 342 9.58 -10.49 12.60
N ASP A 343 8.89 -9.68 13.38
CA ASP A 343 8.97 -8.24 13.25
C ASP A 343 9.27 -7.59 14.60
N TYR A 344 10.13 -6.60 14.57
CA TYR A 344 10.44 -5.71 15.68
C TYR A 344 10.17 -4.26 15.27
N ALA A 345 9.30 -3.61 15.99
CA ALA A 345 9.05 -2.18 15.91
C ALA A 345 9.32 -1.57 17.29
N SER A 346 10.37 -0.77 17.41
CA SER A 346 10.76 -0.18 18.68
C SER A 346 9.65 0.65 19.32
N GLY A 347 9.71 0.82 20.63
CA GLY A 347 8.76 1.58 21.44
C GLY A 347 9.41 2.28 22.61
N GLY A 348 8.68 3.20 23.23
CA GLY A 348 9.12 3.95 24.40
C GLY A 348 9.21 5.46 24.15
N GLY A 349 9.06 6.22 25.23
CA GLY A 349 9.10 7.69 25.19
C GLY A 349 7.78 8.36 24.81
N GLY A 350 6.74 7.61 24.44
CA GLY A 350 5.42 8.17 24.18
C GLY A 350 4.79 8.83 25.38
N TYR A 351 5.12 8.35 26.58
CA TYR A 351 4.60 8.83 27.87
C TYR A 351 5.69 9.37 28.81
N GLY A 352 6.92 9.61 28.34
CA GLY A 352 8.04 10.10 29.11
C GLY A 352 8.73 11.29 28.47
N ASP A 353 9.74 11.85 29.15
CA ASP A 353 10.50 13.02 28.69
C ASP A 353 11.75 12.67 27.87
N GLY A 354 12.04 11.39 27.71
CA GLY A 354 13.18 10.92 26.97
C GLY A 354 12.96 10.94 25.45
N LYS A 355 13.85 10.25 24.72
CA LYS A 355 13.72 10.08 23.28
C LYS A 355 12.43 9.31 22.94
N LEU A 356 11.73 9.74 21.87
CA LEU A 356 10.64 8.99 21.28
C LEU A 356 11.21 7.82 20.45
N ARG A 357 11.07 6.60 20.97
CA ARG A 357 11.57 5.37 20.33
C ARG A 357 10.48 4.60 19.59
N ASN A 358 9.26 5.13 19.51
CA ASN A 358 8.18 4.51 18.77
C ASN A 358 8.50 4.52 17.27
N ALA A 359 8.67 3.35 16.70
CA ALA A 359 8.75 3.18 15.26
C ALA A 359 7.42 3.53 14.59
N TYR A 360 7.48 4.03 13.38
CA TYR A 360 6.30 4.46 12.64
C TYR A 360 6.47 4.22 11.15
N ALA A 361 5.52 3.53 10.52
CA ALA A 361 5.46 3.39 9.08
C ALA A 361 4.85 4.67 8.46
N PRO A 362 5.47 5.29 7.45
CA PRO A 362 4.99 6.58 6.93
C PRO A 362 3.56 6.52 6.40
N PHE A 363 3.22 5.48 5.62
CA PHE A 363 1.89 5.24 5.07
C PHE A 363 1.59 3.74 4.93
N GLY A 364 2.02 2.95 5.92
CA GLY A 364 1.90 1.51 5.93
C GLY A 364 0.46 1.00 6.01
N ASN A 365 0.30 -0.25 5.65
CA ASN A 365 -0.95 -0.99 5.76
C ASN A 365 -0.83 -2.10 6.80
N ASN A 366 -1.56 -1.97 7.89
CA ASN A 366 -1.49 -2.88 9.02
C ASN A 366 -2.28 -4.19 8.85
N ILE A 367 -2.95 -4.39 7.70
CA ILE A 367 -3.66 -5.65 7.40
C ILE A 367 -2.73 -6.88 7.37
N TYR A 368 -1.45 -6.65 7.25
CA TYR A 368 -0.42 -7.68 7.42
C TYR A 368 -0.50 -8.33 8.81
N TYR A 369 -0.67 -7.52 9.86
CA TYR A 369 -0.83 -8.00 11.23
C TYR A 369 -2.26 -8.38 11.55
N SER A 370 -3.22 -7.62 11.06
CA SER A 370 -4.65 -7.87 11.26
C SER A 370 -5.50 -7.02 10.32
N TYR A 371 -6.43 -7.63 9.63
CA TYR A 371 -7.44 -6.94 8.83
C TYR A 371 -8.47 -6.21 9.73
N GLY A 372 -8.72 -6.74 10.93
CA GLY A 372 -9.47 -6.08 11.99
C GLY A 372 -8.73 -4.88 12.63
N LEU A 373 -7.49 -4.58 12.17
CA LEU A 373 -6.66 -3.46 12.60
C LEU A 373 -6.28 -3.48 14.09
N PHE A 374 -6.17 -4.67 14.67
CA PHE A 374 -5.84 -4.87 16.09
C PHE A 374 -4.43 -4.43 16.46
N LEU A 375 -3.46 -4.53 15.54
CA LEU A 375 -2.04 -4.28 15.77
C LEU A 375 -1.47 -3.28 14.77
N THR A 376 -0.37 -2.63 15.14
CA THR A 376 0.41 -1.72 14.28
C THR A 376 1.91 -1.87 14.59
N PRO A 377 2.81 -1.64 13.60
CA PRO A 377 4.25 -1.75 13.82
C PRO A 377 4.80 -0.55 14.61
N SER A 378 4.40 -0.46 15.88
CA SER A 378 4.89 0.51 16.85
C SER A 378 4.83 -0.09 18.25
N ASN A 379 5.93 -0.09 18.97
CA ASN A 379 6.06 -0.77 20.26
C ASN A 379 5.61 -2.24 20.16
N LEU A 380 6.06 -2.95 19.14
CA LEU A 380 5.56 -4.28 18.78
C LEU A 380 6.71 -5.23 18.48
N ILE A 381 6.62 -6.42 19.04
CA ILE A 381 7.36 -7.61 18.63
C ILE A 381 6.33 -8.64 18.18
N THR A 382 6.49 -9.23 17.01
CA THR A 382 5.63 -10.32 16.57
C THR A 382 6.42 -11.47 15.98
N VAL A 383 5.87 -12.66 16.15
CA VAL A 383 6.32 -13.90 15.50
C VAL A 383 5.09 -14.62 15.00
N ALA A 384 5.10 -15.02 13.73
CA ALA A 384 3.95 -15.70 13.13
C ALA A 384 4.39 -16.78 12.14
N PRO A 385 4.22 -18.06 12.44
CA PRO A 385 4.15 -19.10 11.43
C PRO A 385 2.95 -18.87 10.52
N THR A 386 3.15 -19.12 9.22
CA THR A 386 2.13 -18.96 8.19
C THR A 386 2.08 -20.19 7.30
N PHE A 387 0.91 -20.47 6.79
CA PHE A 387 0.69 -21.56 5.83
C PHE A 387 -0.18 -21.06 4.69
N SER A 388 0.12 -21.45 3.46
CA SER A 388 -0.76 -21.21 2.33
C SER A 388 -0.72 -22.37 1.34
N VAL A 389 -1.85 -22.62 0.70
CA VAL A 389 -2.01 -23.67 -0.32
C VAL A 389 -3.01 -23.22 -1.37
N SER A 390 -2.81 -23.66 -2.61
CA SER A 390 -3.76 -23.45 -3.72
C SER A 390 -4.28 -24.83 -4.16
N PRO A 391 -5.34 -25.37 -3.51
CA PRO A 391 -5.87 -26.68 -3.88
C PRO A 391 -6.29 -26.79 -5.36
N THR A 392 -6.69 -25.65 -5.93
CA THR A 392 -6.93 -25.50 -7.35
C THR A 392 -6.27 -24.19 -7.85
N PRO A 393 -6.08 -24.00 -9.16
CA PRO A 393 -5.57 -22.73 -9.70
C PRO A 393 -6.44 -21.50 -9.36
N ARG A 394 -7.70 -21.75 -8.97
CA ARG A 394 -8.68 -20.70 -8.67
C ARG A 394 -8.91 -20.45 -7.17
N LEU A 395 -8.49 -21.36 -6.30
CA LEU A 395 -8.72 -21.27 -4.85
C LEU A 395 -7.39 -21.20 -4.10
N ARG A 396 -7.20 -20.12 -3.35
CA ARG A 396 -6.07 -19.97 -2.43
C ARG A 396 -6.57 -19.89 -1.00
N LEU A 397 -6.00 -20.73 -0.14
CA LEU A 397 -6.23 -20.75 1.30
C LEU A 397 -4.96 -20.29 2.02
N SER A 398 -5.11 -19.53 3.09
CA SER A 398 -4.00 -19.14 3.94
C SER A 398 -4.42 -19.09 5.40
N ALA A 399 -3.47 -19.40 6.29
CA ALA A 399 -3.60 -19.35 7.73
C ALA A 399 -2.33 -18.78 8.35
N ALA A 400 -2.48 -18.02 9.43
CA ALA A 400 -1.38 -17.58 10.28
C ALA A 400 -1.80 -17.56 11.74
N VAL A 401 -0.85 -17.85 12.62
CA VAL A 401 -1.00 -17.67 14.07
C VAL A 401 0.10 -16.73 14.52
N GLN A 402 -0.28 -15.54 14.91
CA GLN A 402 0.67 -14.47 15.27
C GLN A 402 0.64 -14.27 16.79
N ARG A 403 1.79 -14.33 17.41
CA ARG A 403 1.99 -13.95 18.81
C ARG A 403 2.62 -12.57 18.89
N ALA A 404 2.08 -11.71 19.76
CA ALA A 404 2.47 -10.31 19.85
C ALA A 404 2.83 -9.88 21.28
N TRP A 405 3.90 -9.08 21.38
CA TRP A 405 4.39 -8.46 22.63
C TRP A 405 4.72 -6.98 22.41
N ARG A 406 4.74 -6.22 23.46
CA ARG A 406 5.32 -4.87 23.48
C ARG A 406 6.84 -4.95 23.50
N ALA A 407 7.50 -4.11 22.70
CA ALA A 407 8.96 -3.93 22.75
C ALA A 407 9.40 -3.21 24.02
N ASN A 408 8.53 -2.34 24.58
CA ASN A 408 8.73 -1.61 25.81
C ASN A 408 7.46 -1.62 26.67
N VAL A 409 7.54 -2.18 27.88
CA VAL A 409 6.41 -2.31 28.82
C VAL A 409 6.02 -1.00 29.51
N HIS A 410 6.84 0.03 29.42
CA HIS A 410 6.55 1.38 29.93
C HIS A 410 5.84 2.27 28.91
N ASP A 411 5.50 1.71 27.75
CA ASP A 411 4.78 2.42 26.69
C ASP A 411 3.49 1.67 26.35
N ALA A 412 2.57 2.32 25.63
CA ALA A 412 1.27 1.74 25.29
C ALA A 412 1.35 0.67 24.20
N VAL A 413 0.29 -0.14 24.10
CA VAL A 413 -0.09 -0.82 22.88
C VAL A 413 -0.76 0.20 21.96
N TYR A 414 -0.41 0.24 20.67
CA TYR A 414 -0.92 1.22 19.71
C TYR A 414 -1.89 0.61 18.69
N ARG A 415 -2.92 1.37 18.33
CA ARG A 415 -3.87 1.05 17.27
C ARG A 415 -3.28 1.36 15.90
N ALA A 416 -3.90 0.87 14.84
CA ALA A 416 -3.54 1.17 13.45
C ALA A 416 -3.53 2.69 13.13
N SER A 417 -4.36 3.48 13.81
CA SER A 417 -4.37 4.95 13.70
C SER A 417 -3.14 5.63 14.33
N GLY A 418 -2.31 4.90 15.09
CA GLY A 418 -1.24 5.45 15.94
C GLY A 418 -1.70 5.92 17.31
N ALA A 419 -3.00 5.87 17.60
CA ALA A 419 -3.52 6.18 18.94
C ALA A 419 -3.25 5.02 19.92
N PRO A 420 -2.93 5.30 21.18
CA PRO A 420 -2.74 4.27 22.19
C PRO A 420 -4.04 3.58 22.60
N PHE A 421 -3.97 2.30 22.96
CA PHE A 421 -4.97 1.69 23.82
C PHE A 421 -4.75 2.23 25.23
N ALA A 422 -5.57 3.20 25.62
CA ALA A 422 -5.39 3.95 26.85
C ALA A 422 -5.35 3.04 28.09
N GLY A 423 -4.42 3.30 29.02
CA GLY A 423 -4.23 2.49 30.21
C GLY A 423 -3.18 1.38 30.07
N THR A 424 -2.91 0.91 28.85
CA THR A 424 -1.92 -0.16 28.63
C THR A 424 -0.50 0.26 29.03
N GLN A 425 -0.14 1.54 28.97
CA GLN A 425 1.14 2.08 29.44
C GLN A 425 1.36 1.88 30.94
N ASN A 426 0.30 1.68 31.72
CA ASN A 426 0.35 1.48 33.17
C ASN A 426 0.48 -0.01 33.56
N VAL A 427 0.26 -0.91 32.61
CA VAL A 427 0.42 -2.36 32.79
C VAL A 427 1.85 -2.76 32.49
N ARG A 428 2.46 -3.66 33.24
CA ARG A 428 3.87 -4.09 33.06
C ARG A 428 4.02 -5.38 32.27
N ASP A 429 2.93 -6.04 31.89
CA ASP A 429 2.99 -7.24 31.07
C ASP A 429 3.39 -6.90 29.64
N ALA A 430 4.32 -7.66 29.08
CA ALA A 430 4.76 -7.48 27.71
C ALA A 430 3.74 -8.06 26.70
N ARG A 431 3.09 -9.20 27.01
CA ARG A 431 2.24 -9.93 26.07
C ARG A 431 0.99 -9.16 25.70
N ILE A 432 0.83 -8.86 24.39
CA ILE A 432 -0.36 -8.22 23.82
C ILE A 432 -1.46 -9.24 23.57
N GLY A 433 -1.12 -10.36 22.95
CA GLY A 433 -2.07 -11.42 22.65
C GLY A 433 -1.62 -12.31 21.50
N ASP A 434 -2.53 -13.17 21.07
CA ASP A 434 -2.35 -14.05 19.91
C ASP A 434 -3.45 -13.74 18.88
N VAL A 435 -3.09 -13.69 17.59
CA VAL A 435 -4.02 -13.43 16.48
C VAL A 435 -4.03 -14.65 15.56
N LEU A 436 -5.17 -15.34 15.48
CA LEU A 436 -5.44 -16.30 14.41
C LEU A 436 -5.95 -15.55 13.19
N GLN A 437 -5.43 -15.89 12.02
CA GLN A 437 -5.88 -15.34 10.73
C GLN A 437 -6.16 -16.48 9.76
N LEU A 438 -7.35 -16.49 9.16
CA LEU A 438 -7.74 -17.42 8.11
C LEU A 438 -8.27 -16.64 6.92
N GLN A 439 -7.87 -17.03 5.70
CA GLN A 439 -8.36 -16.39 4.47
C GLN A 439 -8.55 -17.43 3.37
N ALA A 440 -9.63 -17.26 2.61
CA ALA A 440 -9.89 -17.96 1.37
C ALA A 440 -10.12 -16.93 0.24
N ILE A 441 -9.43 -17.08 -0.88
CA ILE A 441 -9.63 -16.28 -2.09
C ILE A 441 -10.01 -17.23 -3.21
N TRP A 442 -11.20 -17.03 -3.79
CA TRP A 442 -11.69 -17.80 -4.93
C TRP A 442 -11.82 -16.90 -6.16
N THR A 443 -10.96 -17.13 -7.14
CA THR A 443 -10.97 -16.45 -8.45
C THR A 443 -11.90 -17.20 -9.40
N LEU A 444 -13.16 -16.77 -9.49
CA LEU A 444 -14.18 -17.39 -10.34
C LEU A 444 -13.88 -17.18 -11.82
N SER A 445 -13.39 -15.98 -12.17
CA SER A 445 -12.89 -15.62 -13.50
C SER A 445 -11.78 -14.57 -13.36
N PRO A 446 -11.06 -14.18 -14.42
CA PRO A 446 -10.09 -13.08 -14.35
C PRO A 446 -10.68 -11.76 -13.80
N ARG A 447 -12.01 -11.58 -13.93
CA ARG A 447 -12.75 -10.38 -13.52
C ARG A 447 -13.47 -10.53 -12.20
N LEU A 448 -13.79 -11.73 -11.75
CA LEU A 448 -14.65 -11.97 -10.59
C LEU A 448 -13.94 -12.80 -9.54
N SER A 449 -13.88 -12.27 -8.33
CA SER A 449 -13.32 -12.97 -7.16
C SER A 449 -14.22 -12.84 -5.94
N VAL A 450 -14.16 -13.87 -5.10
CA VAL A 450 -14.80 -13.90 -3.78
C VAL A 450 -13.71 -14.12 -2.75
N THR A 451 -13.75 -13.37 -1.66
CA THR A 451 -12.83 -13.53 -0.54
C THR A 451 -13.60 -13.66 0.76
N GLY A 452 -13.20 -14.61 1.60
CA GLY A 452 -13.62 -14.72 2.98
C GLY A 452 -12.41 -14.60 3.89
N ARG A 453 -12.58 -13.93 5.04
CA ARG A 453 -11.54 -13.76 6.04
C ARG A 453 -12.11 -13.84 7.45
N TYR A 454 -11.41 -14.56 8.31
CA TYR A 454 -11.69 -14.62 9.75
C TYR A 454 -10.42 -14.32 10.53
N GLU A 455 -10.55 -13.53 11.58
CA GLU A 455 -9.49 -13.26 12.54
C GLU A 455 -10.04 -13.33 13.96
N HIS A 456 -9.24 -13.86 14.87
CA HIS A 456 -9.52 -13.84 16.30
C HIS A 456 -8.31 -13.30 17.06
N LEU A 457 -8.48 -12.21 17.79
CA LEU A 457 -7.50 -11.73 18.76
C LEU A 457 -7.86 -12.28 20.15
N ALA A 458 -7.07 -13.19 20.67
CA ALA A 458 -7.06 -13.55 22.09
C ALA A 458 -6.24 -12.52 22.87
N ALA A 459 -6.91 -11.62 23.58
CA ALA A 459 -6.27 -10.52 24.30
C ALA A 459 -5.38 -11.03 25.43
N GLY A 460 -4.13 -10.61 25.44
CA GLY A 460 -3.15 -10.95 26.49
C GLY A 460 -3.19 -9.98 27.68
N PRO A 461 -2.34 -10.24 28.69
CA PRO A 461 -2.37 -9.50 29.97
C PRO A 461 -2.19 -7.99 29.81
N SER A 462 -1.40 -7.50 28.83
CA SER A 462 -1.21 -6.07 28.62
C SER A 462 -2.49 -5.35 28.22
N LEU A 463 -3.42 -6.06 27.55
CA LEU A 463 -4.72 -5.55 27.16
C LEU A 463 -5.77 -5.81 28.25
N THR A 464 -5.88 -7.04 28.75
CA THR A 464 -6.96 -7.44 29.68
C THR A 464 -6.87 -6.68 31.02
N ARG A 465 -5.65 -6.48 31.56
CA ARG A 465 -5.45 -5.69 32.78
C ARG A 465 -5.72 -4.19 32.58
N ALA A 466 -5.73 -3.71 31.35
CA ALA A 466 -6.14 -2.36 30.99
C ALA A 466 -7.63 -2.24 30.65
N GLY A 467 -8.41 -3.31 30.84
CA GLY A 467 -9.86 -3.35 30.61
C GLY A 467 -10.26 -3.53 29.14
N TYR A 468 -9.39 -4.15 28.35
CA TYR A 468 -9.69 -4.56 26.97
C TYR A 468 -9.99 -6.06 26.90
N THR A 469 -10.70 -6.48 25.88
CA THR A 469 -11.14 -7.86 25.69
C THR A 469 -10.76 -8.41 24.31
N SER A 470 -10.93 -9.71 24.12
CA SER A 470 -10.76 -10.39 22.85
C SER A 470 -11.80 -9.95 21.83
N SER A 471 -11.48 -10.10 20.54
CA SER A 471 -12.35 -9.68 19.45
C SER A 471 -12.24 -10.62 18.27
N ASP A 472 -13.36 -10.85 17.60
CA ASP A 472 -13.43 -11.55 16.32
C ASP A 472 -13.70 -10.57 15.20
N PHE A 473 -13.05 -10.76 14.06
CA PHE A 473 -13.32 -10.08 12.83
C PHE A 473 -13.63 -11.09 11.73
N LEU A 474 -14.83 -10.99 11.16
CA LEU A 474 -15.25 -11.77 10.00
C LEU A 474 -15.54 -10.82 8.85
N ALA A 475 -14.99 -11.10 7.67
CA ALA A 475 -15.28 -10.33 6.47
C ALA A 475 -15.48 -11.24 5.26
N GLY A 476 -16.40 -10.85 4.39
CA GLY A 476 -16.59 -11.46 3.09
C GLY A 476 -16.80 -10.41 2.03
N TRP A 477 -16.22 -10.58 0.85
CA TRP A 477 -16.44 -9.66 -0.26
C TRP A 477 -16.39 -10.33 -1.62
N ILE A 478 -17.17 -9.79 -2.53
CA ILE A 478 -17.14 -10.08 -3.96
C ILE A 478 -16.62 -8.85 -4.70
N SER A 479 -15.68 -9.05 -5.62
CA SER A 479 -15.13 -7.98 -6.46
C SER A 479 -15.25 -8.36 -7.92
N PHE A 480 -15.82 -7.46 -8.71
CA PHE A 480 -15.84 -7.50 -10.17
C PHE A 480 -14.96 -6.40 -10.73
N ARG A 481 -14.16 -6.70 -11.77
CA ARG A 481 -13.26 -5.77 -12.47
C ARG A 481 -13.49 -5.81 -13.96
N PHE A 482 -13.27 -4.67 -14.61
CA PHE A 482 -13.19 -4.60 -16.06
C PHE A 482 -12.11 -3.65 -16.53
#